data_9bafcf9d76c5d4b77aabad823c2a45db
#
_entry.id   9bafcf9d76c5d4b77aabad823c2a45db
#
_cell.length_a   1.000
_cell.length_b   1.000
_cell.length_c   1.000
_cell.angle_alpha   90.00
_cell.angle_beta   90.00
_cell.angle_gamma   90.00
#
_symmetry.space_group_name_H-M   'P 1'
#
loop_
_entity.id
_entity.type
_entity.pdbx_description
1 polymer ?
#
loop_
_entity_poly.entity_id
_entity_poly.type
_entity_poly.pdbx_seq_one_letter_code
_entity_poly.pdbx_strand_id
1 'polypeptide(L)'
;MSNAPATAKQITLKTVSEIEIMRRANRIVGGALNMLREKADAGVSTWELDLWAEEFARQHGATPAFKGYHGFPGSLCVSLNEQVVHGIPSKKVVLAEGDIVSIDFGVCYKGFYGDAAVTLAIGEIDAAKANLLKVTHDSLYKGIEQARVGNRINDISAAVQAHVEKYGYSVVKQFVGHGIGAALHEGPEVPNYSVGNKRTPRIM
;
A
#
# COMPACT_ATOMS: atom_id res chain seq x y z
N MET A 1 8.28 6.41 -33.73
CA MET A 1 7.34 6.73 -32.65
C MET A 1 8.15 7.35 -31.54
N SER A 2 8.00 8.64 -31.29
CA SER A 2 8.85 9.38 -30.34
C SER A 2 8.44 9.05 -28.91
N ASN A 3 9.31 8.42 -28.16
CA ASN A 3 9.21 8.30 -26.70
C ASN A 3 9.43 9.70 -26.09
N ALA A 4 8.35 10.44 -25.86
CA ALA A 4 8.42 11.60 -25.00
C ALA A 4 8.76 11.10 -23.58
N PRO A 5 9.74 11.70 -22.87
CA PRO A 5 10.03 11.31 -21.49
C PRO A 5 8.80 11.61 -20.65
N ALA A 6 8.37 10.62 -19.84
CA ALA A 6 7.30 10.82 -18.86
C ALA A 6 7.67 12.05 -18.02
N THR A 7 6.85 13.10 -18.08
CA THR A 7 7.04 14.30 -17.28
C THR A 7 7.01 13.87 -15.81
N ALA A 8 8.12 14.11 -15.09
CA ALA A 8 8.20 13.86 -13.66
C ALA A 8 6.99 14.52 -12.99
N LYS A 9 6.12 13.73 -12.33
CA LYS A 9 4.96 14.28 -11.62
C LYS A 9 5.45 15.34 -10.65
N GLN A 10 4.86 16.53 -10.71
CA GLN A 10 5.22 17.64 -9.86
C GLN A 10 5.02 17.27 -8.38
N ILE A 11 6.02 17.55 -7.54
CA ILE A 11 5.92 17.37 -6.09
C ILE A 11 5.20 18.58 -5.52
N THR A 12 4.04 18.36 -4.89
CA THR A 12 3.26 19.39 -4.22
C THR A 12 3.41 19.27 -2.71
N LEU A 13 3.97 20.28 -2.07
CA LEU A 13 4.05 20.35 -0.61
C LEU A 13 2.67 20.64 -0.04
N LYS A 14 2.36 19.98 1.06
CA LYS A 14 1.05 20.10 1.72
C LYS A 14 1.13 21.14 2.84
N THR A 15 0.09 21.92 2.98
CA THR A 15 -0.11 22.82 4.12
C THR A 15 -0.46 22.00 5.38
N VAL A 16 -0.32 22.62 6.56
CA VAL A 16 -0.67 21.98 7.85
C VAL A 16 -2.14 21.51 7.85
N SER A 17 -3.07 22.31 7.31
CA SER A 17 -4.48 21.95 7.23
C SER A 17 -4.73 20.76 6.30
N GLU A 18 -4.05 20.68 5.17
CA GLU A 18 -4.14 19.53 4.26
C GLU A 18 -3.56 18.26 4.90
N ILE A 19 -2.45 18.38 5.63
CA ILE A 19 -1.86 17.25 6.38
C ILE A 19 -2.84 16.72 7.43
N GLU A 20 -3.61 17.56 8.11
CA GLU A 20 -4.61 17.09 9.07
C GLU A 20 -5.78 16.34 8.38
N ILE A 21 -6.20 16.78 7.20
CA ILE A 21 -7.20 16.04 6.40
C ILE A 21 -6.61 14.68 5.97
N MET A 22 -5.38 14.65 5.45
CA MET A 22 -4.67 13.42 5.08
C MET A 22 -4.48 12.48 6.28
N ARG A 23 -4.16 13.02 7.45
CA ARG A 23 -4.07 12.25 8.69
C ARG A 23 -5.40 11.58 9.03
N ARG A 24 -6.51 12.29 8.83
CA ARG A 24 -7.85 11.72 9.03
C ARG A 24 -8.14 10.63 8.00
N ALA A 25 -7.83 10.85 6.72
CA ALA A 25 -7.96 9.83 5.67
C ALA A 25 -7.19 8.55 6.02
N ASN A 26 -5.92 8.68 6.42
CA ASN A 26 -5.07 7.53 6.79
C ASN A 26 -5.56 6.83 8.07
N ARG A 27 -6.16 7.54 9.04
CA ARG A 27 -6.80 6.90 10.21
C ARG A 27 -8.02 6.07 9.80
N ILE A 28 -8.78 6.50 8.80
CA ILE A 28 -9.91 5.71 8.27
C ILE A 28 -9.37 4.44 7.59
N VAL A 29 -8.33 4.55 6.76
CA VAL A 29 -7.68 3.39 6.15
C VAL A 29 -7.17 2.42 7.23
N GLY A 30 -6.40 2.91 8.20
CA GLY A 30 -5.88 2.07 9.28
C GLY A 30 -6.97 1.40 10.11
N GLY A 31 -8.09 2.10 10.38
CA GLY A 31 -9.26 1.53 11.05
C GLY A 31 -9.92 0.42 10.23
N ALA A 32 -10.07 0.62 8.92
CA ALA A 32 -10.59 -0.41 8.02
C ALA A 32 -9.69 -1.65 7.97
N LEU A 33 -8.37 -1.47 7.82
CA LEU A 33 -7.41 -2.57 7.80
C LEU A 33 -7.40 -3.35 9.12
N ASN A 34 -7.55 -2.68 10.27
CA ASN A 34 -7.67 -3.36 11.57
C ASN A 34 -8.98 -4.15 11.67
N MET A 35 -10.11 -3.58 11.26
CA MET A 35 -11.38 -4.31 11.20
C MET A 35 -11.31 -5.53 10.28
N LEU A 36 -10.66 -5.39 9.11
CA LEU A 36 -10.47 -6.49 8.18
C LEU A 36 -9.56 -7.58 8.76
N ARG A 37 -8.52 -7.21 9.51
CA ARG A 37 -7.65 -8.17 10.22
C ARG A 37 -8.42 -9.03 11.22
N GLU A 38 -9.41 -8.47 11.90
CA GLU A 38 -10.26 -9.19 12.86
C GLU A 38 -11.28 -10.11 12.19
N LYS A 39 -11.65 -9.79 10.93
CA LYS A 39 -12.72 -10.50 10.21
C LYS A 39 -12.23 -11.47 9.13
N ALA A 40 -10.97 -11.31 8.67
CA ALA A 40 -10.41 -12.17 7.64
C ALA A 40 -10.07 -13.53 8.24
N ASP A 41 -10.86 -14.54 7.90
CA ASP A 41 -10.73 -15.91 8.38
C ASP A 41 -11.03 -16.89 7.24
N ALA A 42 -10.66 -18.16 7.43
CA ALA A 42 -10.98 -19.21 6.48
C ALA A 42 -12.50 -19.29 6.25
N GLY A 43 -12.91 -19.41 4.99
CA GLY A 43 -14.32 -19.41 4.60
C GLY A 43 -14.88 -18.03 4.20
N VAL A 44 -14.17 -16.93 4.48
CA VAL A 44 -14.55 -15.59 4.05
C VAL A 44 -14.15 -15.38 2.59
N SER A 45 -15.06 -14.87 1.77
CA SER A 45 -14.73 -14.51 0.39
C SER A 45 -14.03 -13.13 0.30
N THR A 46 -13.19 -12.94 -0.72
CA THR A 46 -12.56 -11.65 -0.97
C THR A 46 -13.58 -10.55 -1.30
N TRP A 47 -14.76 -10.91 -1.78
CA TRP A 47 -15.89 -10.02 -1.98
C TRP A 47 -16.48 -9.49 -0.66
N GLU A 48 -16.57 -10.32 0.39
CA GLU A 48 -17.04 -9.88 1.71
C GLU A 48 -16.07 -8.87 2.33
N LEU A 49 -14.76 -9.09 2.18
CA LEU A 49 -13.74 -8.12 2.61
C LEU A 49 -13.95 -6.78 1.92
N ASP A 50 -14.22 -6.78 0.61
CA ASP A 50 -14.48 -5.58 -0.19
C ASP A 50 -15.72 -4.81 0.31
N LEU A 51 -16.81 -5.51 0.55
CA LEU A 51 -18.04 -4.91 1.08
C LEU A 51 -17.84 -4.30 2.47
N TRP A 52 -17.13 -4.96 3.36
CA TRP A 52 -16.87 -4.44 4.70
C TRP A 52 -15.99 -3.20 4.68
N ALA A 53 -14.99 -3.15 3.81
CA ALA A 53 -14.15 -1.96 3.66
C ALA A 53 -14.91 -0.77 3.07
N GLU A 54 -15.76 -1.01 2.06
CA GLU A 54 -16.60 0.02 1.46
C GLU A 54 -17.56 0.60 2.50
N GLU A 55 -18.23 -0.25 3.27
CA GLU A 55 -19.14 0.17 4.32
C GLU A 55 -18.43 0.95 5.44
N PHE A 56 -17.24 0.47 5.84
CA PHE A 56 -16.42 1.18 6.83
C PHE A 56 -16.06 2.60 6.37
N ALA A 57 -15.62 2.75 5.12
CA ALA A 57 -15.32 4.07 4.56
C ALA A 57 -16.55 4.98 4.59
N ARG A 58 -17.70 4.47 4.15
CA ARG A 58 -18.97 5.21 4.11
C ARG A 58 -19.40 5.68 5.50
N GLN A 59 -19.31 4.82 6.52
CA GLN A 59 -19.64 5.16 7.92
C GLN A 59 -18.75 6.27 8.48
N HIS A 60 -17.53 6.43 7.94
CA HIS A 60 -16.59 7.47 8.35
C HIS A 60 -16.60 8.71 7.44
N GLY A 61 -17.58 8.82 6.53
CA GLY A 61 -17.73 9.97 5.63
C GLY A 61 -16.64 10.05 4.55
N ALA A 62 -16.05 8.92 4.19
CA ALA A 62 -15.06 8.78 3.13
C ALA A 62 -15.60 7.92 1.97
N THR A 63 -14.97 8.00 0.81
CA THR A 63 -15.26 7.16 -0.35
C THR A 63 -14.06 6.27 -0.66
N PRO A 64 -14.24 4.98 -1.06
CA PRO A 64 -13.16 4.15 -1.55
C PRO A 64 -12.45 4.80 -2.73
N ALA A 65 -11.12 4.76 -2.72
CA ALA A 65 -10.29 5.44 -3.72
C ALA A 65 -10.10 4.60 -4.99
N PHE A 66 -10.20 3.28 -4.88
CA PHE A 66 -9.89 2.37 -6.00
C PHE A 66 -11.10 2.08 -6.88
N LYS A 67 -12.31 2.09 -6.33
CA LYS A 67 -13.55 1.78 -7.07
C LYS A 67 -13.77 2.77 -8.21
N GLY A 68 -13.72 2.28 -9.45
CA GLY A 68 -13.82 3.10 -10.66
C GLY A 68 -12.50 3.74 -11.12
N TYR A 69 -11.43 3.71 -10.30
CA TYR A 69 -10.12 4.25 -10.68
C TYR A 69 -9.52 3.40 -11.82
N HIS A 70 -9.31 4.03 -12.98
CA HIS A 70 -8.92 3.33 -14.22
C HIS A 70 -9.78 2.10 -14.56
N GLY A 71 -11.05 2.09 -14.15
CA GLY A 71 -11.98 0.98 -14.39
C GLY A 71 -11.88 -0.18 -13.39
N PHE A 72 -11.11 -0.03 -12.28
CA PHE A 72 -11.04 -1.07 -11.25
C PHE A 72 -12.41 -1.27 -10.58
N PRO A 73 -12.93 -2.53 -10.46
CA PRO A 73 -14.32 -2.75 -10.07
C PRO A 73 -14.56 -2.77 -8.56
N GLY A 74 -13.54 -2.97 -7.75
CA GLY A 74 -13.62 -3.14 -6.30
C GLY A 74 -13.22 -1.92 -5.49
N SER A 75 -13.54 -1.93 -4.22
CA SER A 75 -13.11 -0.94 -3.23
C SER A 75 -11.75 -1.29 -2.62
N LEU A 76 -11.42 -2.59 -2.57
CA LEU A 76 -10.14 -3.16 -2.15
C LEU A 76 -9.38 -3.79 -3.32
N CYS A 77 -8.04 -3.82 -3.25
CA CYS A 77 -7.27 -4.86 -3.89
C CYS A 77 -7.03 -5.99 -2.88
N VAL A 78 -7.35 -7.23 -3.26
CA VAL A 78 -7.18 -8.42 -2.40
C VAL A 78 -6.41 -9.47 -3.17
N SER A 79 -5.15 -9.67 -2.82
CA SER A 79 -4.21 -10.54 -3.54
C SER A 79 -3.80 -11.71 -2.66
N LEU A 80 -4.06 -12.94 -3.10
CA LEU A 80 -3.75 -14.16 -2.36
C LEU A 80 -2.42 -14.76 -2.80
N ASN A 81 -1.66 -15.23 -1.85
CA ASN A 81 -0.46 -16.05 -2.04
C ASN A 81 0.53 -15.43 -3.05
N GLU A 82 0.64 -16.01 -4.25
CA GLU A 82 1.55 -15.57 -5.32
C GLU A 82 1.09 -14.30 -6.08
N GLN A 83 -0.13 -13.84 -5.86
CA GLN A 83 -0.60 -12.60 -6.45
C GLN A 83 0.10 -11.41 -5.79
N VAL A 84 0.82 -10.65 -6.58
CA VAL A 84 1.63 -9.54 -6.05
C VAL A 84 0.75 -8.36 -5.62
N VAL A 85 -0.10 -7.84 -6.52
CA VAL A 85 -0.99 -6.70 -6.29
C VAL A 85 -2.23 -6.77 -7.21
N HIS A 86 -3.20 -5.87 -6.98
CA HIS A 86 -4.37 -5.62 -7.82
C HIS A 86 -5.33 -6.83 -7.97
N GLY A 87 -5.35 -7.74 -7.00
CA GLY A 87 -6.34 -8.81 -6.96
C GLY A 87 -7.75 -8.24 -6.91
N ILE A 88 -8.62 -8.69 -7.82
CA ILE A 88 -10.01 -8.22 -7.91
C ILE A 88 -10.87 -9.03 -6.94
N PRO A 89 -11.61 -8.39 -6.02
CA PRO A 89 -12.52 -9.07 -5.10
C PRO A 89 -13.55 -9.94 -5.83
N SER A 90 -13.77 -11.16 -5.34
CA SER A 90 -14.65 -12.14 -5.98
C SER A 90 -15.37 -13.01 -4.97
N LYS A 91 -16.66 -13.31 -5.23
CA LYS A 91 -17.43 -14.31 -4.46
C LYS A 91 -16.92 -15.74 -4.61
N LYS A 92 -16.13 -16.00 -5.66
CA LYS A 92 -15.57 -17.32 -5.96
C LYS A 92 -14.21 -17.58 -5.32
N VAL A 93 -13.54 -16.52 -4.85
CA VAL A 93 -12.25 -16.61 -4.19
C VAL A 93 -12.50 -16.49 -2.69
N VAL A 94 -12.30 -17.60 -2.01
CA VAL A 94 -12.56 -17.77 -0.57
C VAL A 94 -11.23 -18.03 0.12
N LEU A 95 -10.99 -17.38 1.25
CA LEU A 95 -9.79 -17.55 2.05
C LEU A 95 -9.75 -18.96 2.65
N ALA A 96 -8.61 -19.59 2.64
CA ALA A 96 -8.39 -20.93 3.20
C ALA A 96 -7.28 -20.88 4.26
N GLU A 97 -7.32 -21.85 5.16
CA GLU A 97 -6.25 -22.10 6.12
C GLU A 97 -4.89 -22.22 5.41
N GLY A 98 -3.89 -21.54 5.90
CA GLY A 98 -2.56 -21.52 5.30
C GLY A 98 -2.33 -20.47 4.21
N ASP A 99 -3.35 -19.70 3.81
CA ASP A 99 -3.20 -18.59 2.89
C ASP A 99 -2.49 -17.39 3.54
N ILE A 100 -1.81 -16.61 2.70
CA ILE A 100 -1.48 -15.23 3.01
C ILE A 100 -2.30 -14.33 2.09
N VAL A 101 -2.90 -13.27 2.63
CA VAL A 101 -3.72 -12.33 1.87
C VAL A 101 -3.22 -10.91 2.03
N SER A 102 -2.85 -10.28 0.93
CA SER A 102 -2.49 -8.87 0.88
C SER A 102 -3.73 -8.04 0.59
N ILE A 103 -4.08 -7.17 1.51
CA ILE A 103 -5.23 -6.28 1.46
C ILE A 103 -4.71 -4.86 1.33
N ASP A 104 -5.06 -4.20 0.24
CA ASP A 104 -4.68 -2.83 -0.07
C ASP A 104 -5.93 -1.98 -0.17
N PHE A 105 -5.97 -0.88 0.58
CA PHE A 105 -7.13 -0.02 0.71
C PHE A 105 -6.78 1.46 0.71
N GLY A 106 -7.42 2.20 -0.18
CA GLY A 106 -7.37 3.64 -0.22
C GLY A 106 -8.72 4.29 -0.03
N VAL A 107 -8.75 5.46 0.57
CA VAL A 107 -9.95 6.30 0.69
C VAL A 107 -9.68 7.74 0.27
N CYS A 108 -10.74 8.41 -0.22
CA CYS A 108 -10.78 9.86 -0.38
C CYS A 108 -11.64 10.46 0.74
N TYR A 109 -11.06 11.36 1.53
CA TYR A 109 -11.75 12.11 2.57
C TYR A 109 -11.52 13.60 2.38
N LYS A 110 -12.62 14.35 2.18
CA LYS A 110 -12.58 15.82 1.92
C LYS A 110 -11.59 16.24 0.83
N GLY A 111 -11.52 15.45 -0.26
CA GLY A 111 -10.66 15.72 -1.43
C GLY A 111 -9.19 15.31 -1.26
N PHE A 112 -8.81 14.66 -0.16
CA PHE A 112 -7.47 14.12 0.05
C PHE A 112 -7.52 12.62 0.26
N TYR A 113 -6.46 11.95 -0.22
CA TYR A 113 -6.37 10.51 -0.21
C TYR A 113 -5.53 10.00 0.96
N GLY A 114 -5.89 8.82 1.46
CA GLY A 114 -5.08 7.97 2.32
C GLY A 114 -5.03 6.59 1.70
N ASP A 115 -3.91 5.87 1.89
CA ASP A 115 -3.63 4.61 1.23
C ASP A 115 -2.66 3.79 2.06
N ALA A 116 -2.96 2.51 2.28
CA ALA A 116 -2.08 1.58 2.96
C ALA A 116 -2.48 0.12 2.68
N ALA A 117 -1.50 -0.78 2.81
CA ALA A 117 -1.70 -2.21 2.66
C ALA A 117 -1.19 -2.99 3.88
N VAL A 118 -1.78 -4.18 4.06
CA VAL A 118 -1.33 -5.17 5.04
C VAL A 118 -1.43 -6.57 4.45
N THR A 119 -0.49 -7.45 4.79
CA THR A 119 -0.61 -8.87 4.49
C THR A 119 -0.92 -9.63 5.77
N LEU A 120 -1.97 -10.45 5.73
CA LEU A 120 -2.46 -11.25 6.85
C LEU A 120 -2.20 -12.73 6.58
N ALA A 121 -1.91 -13.48 7.64
CA ALA A 121 -1.95 -14.94 7.64
C ALA A 121 -3.38 -15.38 7.94
N ILE A 122 -3.88 -16.37 7.22
CA ILE A 122 -5.18 -17.02 7.49
C ILE A 122 -4.89 -18.32 8.20
N GLY A 123 -5.23 -18.35 9.50
CA GLY A 123 -4.88 -19.46 10.38
C GLY A 123 -3.37 -19.71 10.50
N GLU A 124 -2.96 -20.98 10.53
CA GLU A 124 -1.56 -21.37 10.59
C GLU A 124 -0.91 -21.38 9.21
N ILE A 125 0.20 -20.68 9.06
CA ILE A 125 1.00 -20.63 7.82
C ILE A 125 2.36 -21.30 8.03
N ASP A 126 2.98 -21.77 6.94
CA ASP A 126 4.31 -22.34 7.01
C ASP A 126 5.40 -21.32 7.39
N ALA A 127 6.54 -21.81 7.84
CA ALA A 127 7.65 -20.98 8.31
C ALA A 127 8.24 -20.06 7.23
N ALA A 128 8.17 -20.47 5.96
CA ALA A 128 8.68 -19.65 4.84
C ALA A 128 7.79 -18.42 4.63
N LYS A 129 6.47 -18.62 4.61
CA LYS A 129 5.48 -17.51 4.55
C LYS A 129 5.60 -16.61 5.77
N ALA A 130 5.67 -17.17 6.98
CA ALA A 130 5.81 -16.39 8.21
C ALA A 130 7.08 -15.50 8.17
N ASN A 131 8.20 -16.06 7.73
CA ASN A 131 9.45 -15.31 7.59
C ASN A 131 9.36 -14.22 6.51
N LEU A 132 8.72 -14.50 5.37
CA LEU A 132 8.50 -13.52 4.31
C LEU A 132 7.68 -12.33 4.83
N LEU A 133 6.56 -12.58 5.53
CA LEU A 133 5.74 -11.53 6.11
C LEU A 133 6.53 -10.68 7.11
N LYS A 134 7.28 -11.35 8.00
CA LYS A 134 8.10 -10.67 9.01
C LYS A 134 9.15 -9.78 8.37
N VAL A 135 9.93 -10.29 7.42
CA VAL A 135 11.00 -9.53 6.77
C VAL A 135 10.44 -8.36 5.96
N THR A 136 9.31 -8.57 5.28
CA THR A 136 8.62 -7.50 4.53
C THR A 136 8.13 -6.40 5.48
N HIS A 137 7.48 -6.77 6.56
CA HIS A 137 7.02 -5.82 7.59
C HIS A 137 8.18 -5.03 8.19
N ASP A 138 9.26 -5.71 8.59
CA ASP A 138 10.43 -5.05 9.17
C ASP A 138 11.10 -4.10 8.17
N SER A 139 11.10 -4.45 6.87
CA SER A 139 11.65 -3.60 5.81
C SER A 139 10.92 -2.27 5.66
N LEU A 140 9.59 -2.25 5.85
CA LEU A 140 8.79 -1.02 5.88
C LEU A 140 9.30 -0.06 6.96
N TYR A 141 9.53 -0.55 8.16
CA TYR A 141 10.04 0.29 9.26
C TYR A 141 11.47 0.76 9.01
N LYS A 142 12.32 -0.05 8.35
CA LYS A 142 13.65 0.41 7.90
C LYS A 142 13.55 1.57 6.91
N GLY A 143 12.57 1.53 6.00
CA GLY A 143 12.26 2.65 5.10
C GLY A 143 11.76 3.87 5.86
N ILE A 144 10.82 3.71 6.79
CA ILE A 144 10.25 4.79 7.61
C ILE A 144 11.34 5.49 8.43
N GLU A 145 12.30 4.75 9.00
CA GLU A 145 13.44 5.31 9.73
C GLU A 145 14.27 6.29 8.88
N GLN A 146 14.25 6.16 7.55
CA GLN A 146 14.92 7.05 6.63
C GLN A 146 14.07 8.23 6.16
N ALA A 147 12.76 8.24 6.43
CA ALA A 147 11.86 9.34 6.07
C ALA A 147 12.08 10.57 6.98
N ARG A 148 13.28 11.13 6.94
CA ARG A 148 13.74 12.26 7.78
C ARG A 148 14.13 13.45 6.92
N VAL A 149 13.89 14.65 7.43
CA VAL A 149 14.34 15.89 6.80
C VAL A 149 15.85 15.82 6.51
N GLY A 150 16.22 16.19 5.28
CA GLY A 150 17.59 16.14 4.79
C GLY A 150 17.96 14.88 4.02
N ASN A 151 17.34 13.73 4.32
CA ASN A 151 17.49 12.51 3.55
C ASN A 151 16.82 12.64 2.16
N ARG A 152 17.00 11.65 1.33
CA ARG A 152 16.44 11.55 -0.01
C ARG A 152 15.49 10.36 -0.12
N ILE A 153 14.62 10.38 -1.10
CA ILE A 153 13.76 9.23 -1.42
C ILE A 153 14.56 7.94 -1.62
N ASN A 154 15.76 8.04 -2.26
CA ASN A 154 16.62 6.86 -2.44
C ASN A 154 17.13 6.26 -1.11
N ASP A 155 17.21 7.03 -0.04
CA ASP A 155 17.64 6.51 1.27
C ASP A 155 16.57 5.57 1.85
N ILE A 156 15.28 5.88 1.65
CA ILE A 156 14.16 5.00 1.97
C ILE A 156 14.27 3.72 1.15
N SER A 157 14.40 3.86 -0.17
CA SER A 157 14.48 2.75 -1.12
C SER A 157 15.65 1.81 -0.82
N ALA A 158 16.83 2.37 -0.55
CA ALA A 158 18.04 1.61 -0.24
C ALA A 158 17.92 0.84 1.08
N ALA A 159 17.29 1.43 2.10
CA ALA A 159 17.10 0.79 3.40
C ALA A 159 16.14 -0.41 3.29
N VAL A 160 15.04 -0.27 2.53
CA VAL A 160 14.11 -1.37 2.24
C VAL A 160 14.84 -2.51 1.53
N GLN A 161 15.51 -2.22 0.43
CA GLN A 161 16.23 -3.21 -0.37
C GLN A 161 17.32 -3.94 0.44
N ALA A 162 18.18 -3.18 1.13
CA ALA A 162 19.26 -3.75 1.92
C ALA A 162 18.73 -4.69 3.01
N HIS A 163 17.57 -4.36 3.63
CA HIS A 163 16.97 -5.22 4.63
C HIS A 163 16.48 -6.54 4.03
N VAL A 164 15.70 -6.52 2.95
CA VAL A 164 15.13 -7.75 2.38
C VAL A 164 16.20 -8.65 1.75
N GLU A 165 17.22 -8.07 1.09
CA GLU A 165 18.33 -8.82 0.47
C GLU A 165 19.20 -9.52 1.51
N LYS A 166 19.38 -8.94 2.71
CA LYS A 166 20.07 -9.58 3.83
C LYS A 166 19.44 -10.93 4.23
N TYR A 167 18.14 -11.08 4.03
CA TYR A 167 17.41 -12.32 4.33
C TYR A 167 17.17 -13.21 3.11
N GLY A 168 17.86 -12.93 2.00
CA GLY A 168 17.80 -13.75 0.77
C GLY A 168 16.58 -13.49 -0.10
N TYR A 169 15.81 -12.45 0.18
CA TYR A 169 14.68 -12.01 -0.65
C TYR A 169 15.09 -10.94 -1.65
N SER A 170 14.21 -10.65 -2.59
CA SER A 170 14.36 -9.55 -3.55
C SER A 170 13.15 -8.62 -3.56
N VAL A 171 13.34 -7.37 -3.98
CA VAL A 171 12.26 -6.41 -4.10
C VAL A 171 11.59 -6.47 -5.47
N VAL A 172 10.27 -6.28 -5.50
CA VAL A 172 9.51 -6.13 -6.75
C VAL A 172 9.89 -4.78 -7.38
N LYS A 173 10.26 -4.79 -8.67
CA LYS A 173 10.72 -3.59 -9.39
C LYS A 173 9.68 -2.99 -10.34
N GLN A 174 8.66 -3.76 -10.70
CA GLN A 174 7.61 -3.35 -11.65
C GLN A 174 6.61 -2.36 -11.03
N PHE A 175 6.44 -2.41 -9.72
CA PHE A 175 5.58 -1.52 -8.97
C PHE A 175 6.39 -0.74 -7.95
N VAL A 176 6.02 0.51 -7.74
CA VAL A 176 6.71 1.43 -6.83
C VAL A 176 5.70 2.13 -5.95
N GLY A 177 6.13 2.54 -4.76
CA GLY A 177 5.37 3.46 -3.92
C GLY A 177 5.30 4.85 -4.57
N HIS A 178 4.43 5.69 -4.07
CA HIS A 178 4.15 7.00 -4.66
C HIS A 178 3.79 8.05 -3.59
N GLY A 179 3.96 9.31 -3.95
CA GLY A 179 3.38 10.41 -3.22
C GLY A 179 1.85 10.37 -3.29
N ILE A 180 1.19 10.97 -2.31
CA ILE A 180 -0.26 11.01 -2.18
C ILE A 180 -0.70 12.39 -1.68
N GLY A 181 -1.93 12.80 -2.01
CA GLY A 181 -2.46 14.09 -1.57
C GLY A 181 -3.84 14.35 -2.12
N ALA A 182 -4.01 15.39 -2.92
CA ALA A 182 -5.25 15.70 -3.63
C ALA A 182 -5.51 14.75 -4.81
N ALA A 183 -4.49 14.00 -5.23
CA ALA A 183 -4.65 12.86 -6.14
C ALA A 183 -4.16 11.58 -5.44
N LEU A 184 -4.72 10.42 -5.84
CA LEU A 184 -4.30 9.12 -5.31
C LEU A 184 -2.82 8.86 -5.60
N HIS A 185 -2.36 9.18 -6.81
CA HIS A 185 -0.96 9.03 -7.21
C HIS A 185 -0.35 10.40 -7.56
N GLU A 186 0.51 10.89 -6.68
CA GLU A 186 1.30 12.10 -6.89
C GLU A 186 2.81 11.77 -6.97
N GLY A 187 3.62 12.74 -7.34
CA GLY A 187 5.06 12.66 -7.15
C GLY A 187 5.47 12.85 -5.68
N PRO A 188 6.62 12.33 -5.30
CA PRO A 188 7.56 11.53 -6.09
C PRO A 188 7.17 10.04 -6.14
N GLU A 189 7.77 9.29 -7.09
CA GLU A 189 7.84 7.83 -6.96
C GLU A 189 8.78 7.43 -5.82
N VAL A 190 8.41 6.37 -5.09
CA VAL A 190 9.18 5.83 -3.96
C VAL A 190 9.43 4.34 -4.20
N PRO A 191 10.41 3.98 -5.04
CA PRO A 191 10.75 2.59 -5.30
C PRO A 191 11.18 1.86 -4.02
N ASN A 192 10.94 0.55 -3.97
CA ASN A 192 11.48 -0.31 -2.90
C ASN A 192 12.91 -0.79 -3.19
N TYR A 193 13.53 -0.29 -4.26
CA TYR A 193 14.91 -0.57 -4.66
C TYR A 193 15.69 0.71 -4.88
N SER A 194 17.00 0.64 -4.61
CA SER A 194 17.90 1.78 -4.85
C SER A 194 18.03 2.06 -6.34
N VAL A 195 17.93 3.32 -6.71
CA VAL A 195 18.17 3.80 -8.08
C VAL A 195 19.64 4.17 -8.31
N GLY A 196 20.54 3.72 -7.43
CA GLY A 196 21.98 3.96 -7.52
C GLY A 196 22.32 5.45 -7.38
N ASN A 197 23.18 5.94 -8.26
CA ASN A 197 23.68 7.32 -8.22
C ASN A 197 22.69 8.37 -8.76
N LYS A 198 21.47 7.99 -9.13
CA LYS A 198 20.47 8.97 -9.56
C LYS A 198 20.06 9.88 -8.40
N ARG A 199 20.10 11.19 -8.66
CA ARG A 199 19.70 12.17 -7.67
C ARG A 199 18.18 12.17 -7.50
N THR A 200 17.70 11.69 -6.36
CA THR A 200 16.27 11.71 -6.00
C THR A 200 15.91 12.96 -5.18
N PRO A 201 14.62 13.34 -5.08
CA PRO A 201 14.18 14.46 -4.25
C PRO A 201 14.64 14.35 -2.80
N ARG A 202 14.90 15.51 -2.17
CA ARG A 202 15.13 15.59 -0.73
C ARG A 202 13.80 15.66 0.02
N ILE A 203 13.80 15.08 1.22
CA ILE A 203 12.71 15.20 2.20
C ILE A 203 12.94 16.53 2.95
N MET A 204 11.92 17.36 2.97
CA MET A 204 11.95 18.71 3.55
C MET A 204 11.01 18.81 4.76
#